data_42ab2d7116134afecfb1c292dae1b523
#
_entry.id   42ab2d7116134afecfb1c292dae1b523
#
_cell.length_a   1.000
_cell.length_b   1.000
_cell.length_c   1.000
_cell.angle_alpha   90.00
_cell.angle_beta   90.00
_cell.angle_gamma   90.00
#
_symmetry.space_group_name_H-M   'P 1'
#
loop_
_entity.id
_entity.type
_entity.pdbx_description
1 polymer ?
#
loop_
_entity_poly.entity_id
_entity_poly.type
_entity_poly.pdbx_seq_one_letter_code
_entity_poly.pdbx_strand_id
1 'polypeptide(L)'
;ALKDSGFSAAEINEVVLVGGMTRMPKIIETVKNFFGKEPNKSVNPDEVVAMGAAIQGGVLQGDVKDVLLLDVTPLSLGIETLGGVSTKLIEKNTTIPTKKSQVFSTAEDNQPAVSIRVLQGEREMAADNKILGNFELVGIPPAPRGTPQIEVTFDIDANGIVSVSAKDKGTGKEQKIQIQASGGLSDEEIEKMVKDAEANKEADKKKREAVDARNQAD
;
A
#
# COMPACT_ATOMS: atom_id res chain seq x y z
N ALA A 1 11.19 3.80 -8.80
CA ALA A 1 10.25 4.85 -9.19
C ALA A 1 10.05 4.87 -10.72
N LEU A 2 11.07 5.25 -11.54
CA LEU A 2 10.89 5.37 -13.01
C LEU A 2 10.43 4.05 -13.65
N LYS A 3 11.05 2.91 -13.29
CA LYS A 3 10.63 1.57 -13.77
C LYS A 3 9.17 1.25 -13.40
N ASP A 4 8.72 1.65 -12.20
CA ASP A 4 7.38 1.35 -11.71
C ASP A 4 6.30 2.27 -12.31
N SER A 5 6.71 3.46 -12.78
CA SER A 5 5.78 4.42 -13.42
C SER A 5 5.35 3.98 -14.84
N GLY A 6 6.08 3.05 -15.45
CA GLY A 6 5.87 2.65 -16.84
C GLY A 6 6.35 3.66 -17.88
N PHE A 7 6.91 4.81 -17.44
CA PHE A 7 7.47 5.82 -18.35
C PHE A 7 8.94 5.56 -18.64
N SER A 8 9.37 5.88 -19.85
CA SER A 8 10.77 5.96 -20.20
C SER A 8 11.38 7.30 -19.70
N ALA A 9 12.71 7.37 -19.60
CA ALA A 9 13.39 8.60 -19.21
C ALA A 9 13.09 9.79 -20.16
N ALA A 10 12.84 9.52 -21.44
CA ALA A 10 12.53 10.54 -22.42
C ALA A 10 11.12 11.14 -22.25
N GLU A 11 10.18 10.39 -21.70
CA GLU A 11 8.79 10.83 -21.45
C GLU A 11 8.65 11.68 -20.20
N ILE A 12 9.68 11.75 -19.34
CA ILE A 12 9.69 12.65 -18.18
C ILE A 12 9.74 14.09 -18.65
N ASN A 13 8.74 14.89 -18.31
CA ASN A 13 8.65 16.28 -18.77
C ASN A 13 9.71 17.16 -18.14
N GLU A 14 9.89 17.10 -16.82
CA GLU A 14 10.85 17.90 -16.08
C GLU A 14 11.59 17.06 -15.03
N VAL A 15 12.85 17.44 -14.78
CA VAL A 15 13.67 16.87 -13.71
C VAL A 15 14.07 18.01 -12.79
N VAL A 16 13.60 17.97 -11.55
CA VAL A 16 13.88 18.97 -10.51
C VAL A 16 14.86 18.38 -9.51
N LEU A 17 15.99 19.10 -9.29
CA LEU A 17 17.00 18.68 -8.32
C LEU A 17 16.71 19.33 -6.96
N VAL A 18 16.77 18.54 -5.90
CA VAL A 18 16.45 18.94 -4.54
C VAL A 18 17.59 18.56 -3.60
N GLY A 19 17.91 19.46 -2.65
CA GLY A 19 18.98 19.30 -1.67
C GLY A 19 20.33 19.83 -2.15
N GLY A 20 21.13 20.36 -1.21
CA GLY A 20 22.42 21.03 -1.50
C GLY A 20 23.43 20.16 -2.25
N MET A 21 23.46 18.86 -2.01
CA MET A 21 24.35 17.92 -2.73
C MET A 21 24.09 17.87 -4.24
N THR A 22 22.91 18.24 -4.71
CA THR A 22 22.58 18.27 -6.14
C THR A 22 23.25 19.41 -6.89
N ARG A 23 23.92 20.34 -6.18
CA ARG A 23 24.80 21.38 -6.78
C ARG A 23 26.09 20.79 -7.31
N MET A 24 26.45 19.55 -6.96
CA MET A 24 27.66 18.89 -7.43
C MET A 24 27.61 18.72 -8.97
N PRO A 25 28.62 19.18 -9.72
CA PRO A 25 28.60 19.10 -11.18
C PRO A 25 28.42 17.69 -11.71
N LYS A 26 28.97 16.68 -11.02
CA LYS A 26 28.87 15.29 -11.42
C LYS A 26 27.42 14.76 -11.33
N ILE A 27 26.66 15.19 -10.33
CA ILE A 27 25.24 14.83 -10.20
C ILE A 27 24.45 15.43 -11.35
N ILE A 28 24.66 16.71 -11.65
CA ILE A 28 23.98 17.41 -12.74
C ILE A 28 24.29 16.73 -14.09
N GLU A 29 25.56 16.43 -14.36
CA GLU A 29 25.97 15.69 -15.56
C GLU A 29 25.33 14.31 -15.68
N THR A 30 25.33 13.57 -14.58
CA THR A 30 24.74 12.20 -14.56
C THR A 30 23.25 12.25 -14.85
N VAL A 31 22.51 13.17 -14.21
CA VAL A 31 21.07 13.35 -14.41
C VAL A 31 20.78 13.78 -15.85
N LYS A 32 21.55 14.74 -16.39
CA LYS A 32 21.43 15.18 -17.78
C LYS A 32 21.64 14.02 -18.75
N ASN A 33 22.67 13.21 -18.55
CA ASN A 33 22.96 12.07 -19.42
C ASN A 33 21.87 10.98 -19.32
N PHE A 34 21.31 10.76 -18.13
CA PHE A 34 20.27 9.76 -17.92
C PHE A 34 18.92 10.13 -18.56
N PHE A 35 18.48 11.38 -18.36
CA PHE A 35 17.19 11.85 -18.88
C PHE A 35 17.29 12.51 -20.27
N GLY A 36 18.49 12.74 -20.79
CA GLY A 36 18.69 13.41 -22.07
C GLY A 36 18.30 14.90 -22.09
N LYS A 37 18.13 15.53 -20.92
CA LYS A 37 17.74 16.94 -20.79
C LYS A 37 18.38 17.61 -19.57
N GLU A 38 18.48 18.93 -19.61
CA GLU A 38 18.99 19.72 -18.49
C GLU A 38 17.98 19.67 -17.32
N PRO A 39 18.45 19.47 -16.08
CA PRO A 39 17.61 19.64 -14.91
C PRO A 39 17.05 21.06 -14.81
N ASN A 40 15.83 21.19 -14.31
CA ASN A 40 15.20 22.46 -14.04
C ASN A 40 15.99 23.24 -12.97
N LYS A 41 16.37 24.48 -13.29
CA LYS A 41 17.14 25.37 -12.42
C LYS A 41 16.31 26.55 -11.89
N SER A 42 15.00 26.55 -12.09
CA SER A 42 14.11 27.63 -11.67
C SER A 42 13.88 27.68 -10.16
N VAL A 43 14.16 26.58 -9.46
CA VAL A 43 14.01 26.47 -8.01
C VAL A 43 15.37 26.36 -7.32
N ASN A 44 15.47 26.96 -6.12
CA ASN A 44 16.65 26.80 -5.27
C ASN A 44 16.61 25.42 -4.60
N PRO A 45 17.57 24.53 -4.86
CA PRO A 45 17.56 23.18 -4.31
C PRO A 45 17.69 23.13 -2.77
N ASP A 46 18.17 24.19 -2.13
CA ASP A 46 18.29 24.27 -0.67
C ASP A 46 16.98 24.69 0.01
N GLU A 47 16.12 25.44 -0.68
CA GLU A 47 14.93 26.08 -0.14
C GLU A 47 13.62 25.44 -0.63
N VAL A 48 13.64 24.71 -1.74
CA VAL A 48 12.45 24.22 -2.42
C VAL A 48 11.57 23.31 -1.53
N VAL A 49 12.18 22.57 -0.62
CA VAL A 49 11.44 21.72 0.33
C VAL A 49 10.64 22.58 1.32
N ALA A 50 11.26 23.64 1.85
CA ALA A 50 10.56 24.57 2.75
C ALA A 50 9.44 25.33 2.02
N MET A 51 9.68 25.74 0.77
CA MET A 51 8.65 26.37 -0.07
C MET A 51 7.48 25.40 -0.34
N GLY A 52 7.77 24.13 -0.66
CA GLY A 52 6.76 23.11 -0.87
C GLY A 52 5.93 22.85 0.39
N ALA A 53 6.57 22.80 1.56
CA ALA A 53 5.88 22.64 2.84
C ALA A 53 4.96 23.84 3.15
N ALA A 54 5.40 25.06 2.87
CA ALA A 54 4.58 26.26 3.03
C ALA A 54 3.36 26.26 2.09
N ILE A 55 3.55 25.90 0.82
CA ILE A 55 2.46 25.77 -0.16
C ILE A 55 1.45 24.71 0.29
N GLN A 56 1.92 23.54 0.73
CA GLN A 56 1.06 22.48 1.24
C GLN A 56 0.29 22.91 2.49
N GLY A 57 0.90 23.69 3.38
CA GLY A 57 0.22 24.31 4.51
C GLY A 57 -0.94 25.22 4.04
N GLY A 58 -0.70 26.03 3.02
CA GLY A 58 -1.74 26.89 2.40
C GLY A 58 -2.86 26.07 1.74
N VAL A 59 -2.54 24.94 1.12
CA VAL A 59 -3.56 24.01 0.56
C VAL A 59 -4.44 23.43 1.68
N LEU A 60 -3.83 22.99 2.78
CA LEU A 60 -4.57 22.43 3.92
C LEU A 60 -5.46 23.46 4.62
N GLN A 61 -5.05 24.74 4.62
CA GLN A 61 -5.86 25.85 5.15
C GLN A 61 -6.94 26.34 4.17
N GLY A 62 -6.87 25.92 2.90
CA GLY A 62 -7.79 26.32 1.86
C GLY A 62 -7.44 27.64 1.16
N ASP A 63 -6.28 28.21 1.44
CA ASP A 63 -5.79 29.47 0.83
C ASP A 63 -5.26 29.24 -0.59
N VAL A 64 -4.71 28.05 -0.86
CA VAL A 64 -4.21 27.64 -2.17
C VAL A 64 -5.11 26.53 -2.73
N LYS A 65 -5.70 26.76 -3.91
CA LYS A 65 -6.68 25.84 -4.50
C LYS A 65 -6.21 25.15 -5.78
N ASP A 66 -5.16 25.66 -6.40
CA ASP A 66 -4.72 25.22 -7.73
C ASP A 66 -3.56 24.21 -7.69
N VAL A 67 -3.15 23.81 -6.48
CA VAL A 67 -2.06 22.83 -6.28
C VAL A 67 -2.63 21.58 -5.62
N LEU A 68 -2.43 20.43 -6.24
CA LEU A 68 -2.81 19.13 -5.71
C LEU A 68 -1.55 18.30 -5.48
N LEU A 69 -1.24 18.01 -4.22
CA LEU A 69 -0.27 16.99 -3.86
C LEU A 69 -1.01 15.72 -3.47
N LEU A 70 -0.75 14.64 -4.19
CA LEU A 70 -1.27 13.31 -3.88
C LEU A 70 -0.11 12.43 -3.42
N ASP A 71 -0.29 11.82 -2.27
CA ASP A 71 0.62 10.80 -1.77
C ASP A 71 0.15 9.41 -2.20
N VAL A 72 1.01 8.40 -2.06
CA VAL A 72 0.71 7.02 -2.44
C VAL A 72 1.11 6.05 -1.34
N THR A 73 0.47 4.89 -1.32
CA THR A 73 0.90 3.78 -0.46
C THR A 73 2.20 3.18 -1.00
N PRO A 74 3.26 3.04 -0.20
CA PRO A 74 4.54 2.50 -0.67
C PRO A 74 4.51 1.00 -0.92
N LEU A 75 3.63 0.27 -0.22
CA LEU A 75 3.45 -1.17 -0.30
C LEU A 75 1.97 -1.52 -0.32
N SER A 76 1.64 -2.68 -0.90
CA SER A 76 0.28 -3.22 -0.90
C SER A 76 -0.18 -3.55 0.53
N LEU A 77 -1.47 -3.35 0.77
CA LEU A 77 -2.16 -3.66 2.01
C LEU A 77 -3.24 -4.71 1.76
N GLY A 78 -3.35 -5.67 2.64
CA GLY A 78 -4.30 -6.74 2.51
C GLY A 78 -4.52 -7.52 3.81
N ILE A 79 -5.16 -8.66 3.68
CA ILE A 79 -5.40 -9.57 4.79
C ILE A 79 -4.94 -10.99 4.46
N GLU A 80 -4.70 -11.77 5.51
CA GLU A 80 -4.53 -13.21 5.37
C GLU A 80 -5.88 -13.88 5.11
N THR A 81 -5.91 -14.76 4.12
CA THR A 81 -7.06 -15.58 3.75
C THR A 81 -6.74 -17.07 3.83
N LEU A 82 -7.73 -17.93 3.56
CA LEU A 82 -7.63 -19.37 3.67
C LEU A 82 -6.35 -19.93 3.01
N GLY A 83 -5.65 -20.79 3.74
CA GLY A 83 -4.38 -21.37 3.28
C GLY A 83 -3.16 -20.48 3.50
N GLY A 84 -3.27 -19.39 4.27
CA GLY A 84 -2.16 -18.47 4.55
C GLY A 84 -1.80 -17.58 3.36
N VAL A 85 -2.74 -17.32 2.45
CA VAL A 85 -2.55 -16.47 1.28
C VAL A 85 -2.69 -15.00 1.67
N SER A 86 -1.87 -14.14 1.10
CA SER A 86 -2.01 -12.69 1.21
C SER A 86 -2.95 -12.16 0.12
N THR A 87 -4.13 -11.72 0.52
CA THR A 87 -5.12 -11.12 -0.39
C THR A 87 -5.04 -9.61 -0.29
N LYS A 88 -4.58 -8.97 -1.36
CA LYS A 88 -4.41 -7.53 -1.44
C LYS A 88 -5.75 -6.83 -1.68
N LEU A 89 -6.06 -5.80 -0.90
CA LEU A 89 -7.20 -4.91 -1.11
C LEU A 89 -6.77 -3.57 -1.69
N ILE A 90 -5.59 -3.06 -1.27
CA ILE A 90 -5.00 -1.84 -1.80
C ILE A 90 -3.63 -2.18 -2.34
N GLU A 91 -3.43 -1.96 -3.64
CA GLU A 91 -2.15 -2.20 -4.30
C GLU A 91 -1.13 -1.09 -3.97
N LYS A 92 0.17 -1.43 -4.03
CA LYS A 92 1.24 -0.44 -3.92
C LYS A 92 1.05 0.69 -4.94
N ASN A 93 1.53 1.88 -4.61
CA ASN A 93 1.40 3.09 -5.43
C ASN A 93 -0.04 3.55 -5.68
N THR A 94 -1.01 3.09 -4.87
CA THR A 94 -2.36 3.65 -4.88
C THR A 94 -2.35 5.02 -4.23
N THR A 95 -2.91 6.01 -4.91
CA THR A 95 -3.08 7.37 -4.40
C THR A 95 -3.96 7.40 -3.15
N ILE A 96 -3.56 8.16 -2.14
CA ILE A 96 -4.33 8.40 -0.92
C ILE A 96 -4.85 9.86 -0.87
N PRO A 97 -6.02 10.13 -0.23
CA PRO A 97 -6.86 9.16 0.51
C PRO A 97 -7.57 8.15 -0.40
N THR A 98 -7.79 6.93 0.11
CA THR A 98 -8.48 5.87 -0.64
C THR A 98 -9.25 4.95 0.28
N LYS A 99 -10.32 4.36 -0.25
CA LYS A 99 -11.14 3.37 0.45
C LYS A 99 -11.45 2.19 -0.46
N LYS A 100 -11.23 0.97 0.03
CA LYS A 100 -11.52 -0.28 -0.67
C LYS A 100 -12.19 -1.26 0.27
N SER A 101 -13.19 -1.97 -0.23
CA SER A 101 -13.91 -3.00 0.50
C SER A 101 -14.01 -4.27 -0.33
N GLN A 102 -13.94 -5.40 0.34
CA GLN A 102 -14.15 -6.72 -0.26
C GLN A 102 -14.91 -7.61 0.71
N VAL A 103 -15.80 -8.45 0.19
CA VAL A 103 -16.56 -9.41 0.98
C VAL A 103 -15.82 -10.74 1.01
N PHE A 104 -15.65 -11.27 2.21
CA PHE A 104 -15.08 -12.58 2.52
C PHE A 104 -16.12 -13.43 3.23
N SER A 105 -15.79 -14.69 3.48
CA SER A 105 -16.67 -15.59 4.21
C SER A 105 -15.89 -16.42 5.21
N THR A 106 -16.61 -17.28 5.97
CA THR A 106 -16.02 -18.24 6.90
C THR A 106 -15.39 -19.41 6.15
N ALA A 107 -14.31 -19.96 6.70
CA ALA A 107 -13.59 -21.12 6.17
C ALA A 107 -14.16 -22.45 6.67
N GLU A 108 -14.86 -22.43 7.82
CA GLU A 108 -15.39 -23.61 8.49
C GLU A 108 -16.89 -23.47 8.78
N ASP A 109 -17.58 -24.60 8.91
CA ASP A 109 -18.99 -24.63 9.32
C ASP A 109 -19.15 -24.15 10.76
N ASN A 110 -20.19 -23.35 10.99
CA ASN A 110 -20.54 -22.82 12.31
C ASN A 110 -19.41 -22.02 12.99
N GLN A 111 -18.51 -21.41 12.22
CA GLN A 111 -17.42 -20.60 12.71
C GLN A 111 -17.95 -19.35 13.43
N PRO A 112 -17.74 -19.19 14.77
CA PRO A 112 -18.36 -18.13 15.55
C PRO A 112 -17.63 -16.78 15.46
N ALA A 113 -16.40 -16.81 14.93
CA ALA A 113 -15.53 -15.64 14.82
C ALA A 113 -14.60 -15.74 13.62
N VAL A 114 -14.15 -14.61 13.10
CA VAL A 114 -13.10 -14.51 12.08
C VAL A 114 -11.96 -13.65 12.58
N SER A 115 -10.74 -14.14 12.45
CA SER A 115 -9.54 -13.36 12.74
C SER A 115 -9.07 -12.61 11.49
N ILE A 116 -8.93 -11.32 11.59
CA ILE A 116 -8.46 -10.45 10.52
C ILE A 116 -7.01 -10.06 10.80
N ARG A 117 -6.07 -10.68 10.07
CA ARG A 117 -4.64 -10.32 10.11
C ARG A 117 -4.35 -9.36 8.98
N VAL A 118 -4.01 -8.12 9.35
CA VAL A 118 -3.69 -7.05 8.41
C VAL A 118 -2.23 -7.15 8.02
N LEU A 119 -1.97 -7.18 6.72
CA LEU A 119 -0.66 -7.42 6.11
C LEU A 119 -0.23 -6.24 5.25
N GLN A 120 1.09 -6.03 5.20
CA GLN A 120 1.74 -5.10 4.30
C GLN A 120 2.88 -5.80 3.57
N GLY A 121 2.92 -5.69 2.25
CA GLY A 121 3.99 -6.24 1.42
C GLY A 121 3.51 -6.79 0.09
N GLU A 122 4.46 -7.33 -0.67
CA GLU A 122 4.23 -7.75 -2.05
C GLU A 122 4.27 -9.27 -2.25
N ARG A 123 4.58 -10.04 -1.19
CA ARG A 123 4.67 -11.50 -1.27
C ARG A 123 3.27 -12.15 -1.30
N GLU A 124 3.14 -13.29 -1.97
CA GLU A 124 1.86 -14.01 -2.14
C GLU A 124 1.41 -14.74 -0.86
N MET A 125 2.35 -15.12 0.01
CA MET A 125 2.03 -15.79 1.26
C MET A 125 2.04 -14.78 2.43
N ALA A 126 1.07 -14.90 3.33
CA ALA A 126 0.91 -14.02 4.49
C ALA A 126 2.15 -14.01 5.41
N ALA A 127 2.77 -15.17 5.61
CA ALA A 127 3.94 -15.34 6.46
C ALA A 127 5.18 -14.58 5.96
N ASP A 128 5.24 -14.27 4.67
CA ASP A 128 6.36 -13.57 4.02
C ASP A 128 6.16 -12.05 3.96
N ASN A 129 5.04 -11.54 4.50
CA ASN A 129 4.70 -10.12 4.58
C ASN A 129 4.76 -9.60 6.02
N LYS A 130 4.78 -8.28 6.17
CA LYS A 130 4.74 -7.64 7.48
C LYS A 130 3.32 -7.63 8.03
N ILE A 131 3.14 -8.13 9.27
CA ILE A 131 1.88 -8.02 9.99
C ILE A 131 1.81 -6.62 10.60
N LEU A 132 0.77 -5.85 10.25
CA LEU A 132 0.50 -4.53 10.80
C LEU A 132 -0.40 -4.58 12.03
N GLY A 133 -1.28 -5.55 12.10
CA GLY A 133 -2.20 -5.73 13.21
C GLY A 133 -3.06 -6.97 13.05
N ASN A 134 -3.74 -7.31 14.13
CA ASN A 134 -4.68 -8.43 14.18
C ASN A 134 -5.87 -8.04 15.05
N PHE A 135 -7.07 -8.38 14.61
CA PHE A 135 -8.29 -8.23 15.40
C PHE A 135 -9.29 -9.32 15.03
N GLU A 136 -10.28 -9.52 15.88
CA GLU A 136 -11.26 -10.58 15.72
C GLU A 136 -12.68 -10.03 15.65
N LEU A 137 -13.45 -10.43 14.66
CA LEU A 137 -14.88 -10.21 14.59
C LEU A 137 -15.59 -11.43 15.17
N VAL A 138 -16.25 -11.25 16.33
CA VAL A 138 -16.91 -12.32 17.07
C VAL A 138 -18.43 -12.26 16.97
N GLY A 139 -19.07 -13.39 17.26
CA GLY A 139 -20.53 -13.50 17.34
C GLY A 139 -21.18 -13.56 15.97
N ILE A 140 -20.55 -14.24 15.04
CA ILE A 140 -21.11 -14.67 13.77
C ILE A 140 -22.09 -15.81 14.07
N PRO A 141 -23.35 -15.76 13.57
CA PRO A 141 -24.31 -16.84 13.78
C PRO A 141 -23.83 -18.13 13.13
N PRO A 142 -24.19 -19.29 13.71
CA PRO A 142 -23.92 -20.59 13.10
C PRO A 142 -24.50 -20.68 11.69
N ALA A 143 -23.66 -20.99 10.72
CA ALA A 143 -24.02 -21.16 9.32
C ALA A 143 -23.00 -22.06 8.61
N PRO A 144 -23.35 -22.68 7.47
CA PRO A 144 -22.38 -23.39 6.65
C PRO A 144 -21.24 -22.44 6.19
N ARG A 145 -20.04 -23.00 6.03
CA ARG A 145 -18.88 -22.25 5.47
C ARG A 145 -19.27 -21.58 4.16
N GLY A 146 -18.73 -20.42 3.90
CA GLY A 146 -19.04 -19.66 2.69
C GLY A 146 -20.36 -18.87 2.72
N THR A 147 -21.23 -19.08 3.72
CA THR A 147 -22.53 -18.39 3.82
C THR A 147 -22.44 -17.01 4.47
N PRO A 148 -21.74 -16.82 5.61
CA PRO A 148 -21.59 -15.50 6.21
C PRO A 148 -20.87 -14.53 5.27
N GLN A 149 -21.33 -13.28 5.23
CA GLN A 149 -20.73 -12.22 4.41
C GLN A 149 -20.03 -11.22 5.32
N ILE A 150 -18.72 -11.31 5.35
CA ILE A 150 -17.85 -10.43 6.15
C ILE A 150 -17.21 -9.39 5.21
N GLU A 151 -17.70 -8.17 5.27
CA GLU A 151 -17.15 -7.05 4.51
C GLU A 151 -15.94 -6.48 5.25
N VAL A 152 -14.76 -6.63 4.64
CA VAL A 152 -13.52 -6.01 5.13
C VAL A 152 -13.27 -4.74 4.35
N THR A 153 -13.11 -3.63 5.07
CA THR A 153 -12.88 -2.31 4.50
C THR A 153 -11.54 -1.76 4.97
N PHE A 154 -10.73 -1.33 4.03
CA PHE A 154 -9.53 -0.51 4.25
C PHE A 154 -9.87 0.93 3.88
N ASP A 155 -9.63 1.86 4.80
CA ASP A 155 -9.86 3.28 4.65
C ASP A 155 -8.58 4.02 5.05
N ILE A 156 -7.90 4.64 4.09
CA ILE A 156 -6.65 5.38 4.30
C ILE A 156 -6.94 6.86 4.13
N ASP A 157 -6.68 7.63 5.17
CA ASP A 157 -6.84 9.08 5.12
C ASP A 157 -5.66 9.79 4.43
N ALA A 158 -5.77 11.11 4.27
CA ALA A 158 -4.74 11.93 3.64
C ALA A 158 -3.42 11.97 4.44
N ASN A 159 -3.43 11.59 5.72
CA ASN A 159 -2.24 11.51 6.57
C ASN A 159 -1.58 10.12 6.56
N GLY A 160 -2.13 9.18 5.78
CA GLY A 160 -1.64 7.81 5.71
C GLY A 160 -2.05 6.94 6.90
N ILE A 161 -3.08 7.34 7.67
CA ILE A 161 -3.63 6.50 8.73
C ILE A 161 -4.59 5.50 8.11
N VAL A 162 -4.33 4.22 8.34
CA VAL A 162 -5.15 3.11 7.85
C VAL A 162 -6.14 2.69 8.91
N SER A 163 -7.41 2.76 8.60
CA SER A 163 -8.49 2.16 9.37
C SER A 163 -8.93 0.89 8.67
N VAL A 164 -8.88 -0.24 9.37
CA VAL A 164 -9.37 -1.52 8.85
C VAL A 164 -10.57 -1.95 9.68
N SER A 165 -11.69 -2.18 9.04
CA SER A 165 -12.90 -2.72 9.68
C SER A 165 -13.35 -4.01 9.05
N ALA A 166 -13.95 -4.88 9.85
CA ALA A 166 -14.64 -6.08 9.42
C ALA A 166 -16.07 -6.04 9.95
N LYS A 167 -17.05 -6.19 9.05
CA LYS A 167 -18.48 -6.13 9.35
C LYS A 167 -19.20 -7.37 8.84
N ASP A 168 -19.89 -8.06 9.72
CA ASP A 168 -20.86 -9.08 9.32
C ASP A 168 -22.12 -8.41 8.76
N LYS A 169 -22.40 -8.61 7.50
CA LYS A 169 -23.55 -8.01 6.80
C LYS A 169 -24.89 -8.57 7.30
N GLY A 170 -24.89 -9.78 7.85
CA GLY A 170 -26.09 -10.43 8.38
C GLY A 170 -26.53 -9.84 9.72
N THR A 171 -25.59 -9.67 10.66
CA THR A 171 -25.87 -9.18 12.02
C THR A 171 -25.63 -7.68 12.20
N GLY A 172 -24.86 -7.07 11.29
CA GLY A 172 -24.40 -5.68 11.42
C GLY A 172 -23.29 -5.48 12.43
N LYS A 173 -22.78 -6.54 13.08
CA LYS A 173 -21.64 -6.46 14.00
C LYS A 173 -20.39 -6.01 13.25
N GLU A 174 -19.60 -5.12 13.87
CA GLU A 174 -18.41 -4.56 13.27
C GLU A 174 -17.29 -4.46 14.32
N GLN A 175 -16.07 -4.72 13.88
CA GLN A 175 -14.83 -4.45 14.62
C GLN A 175 -13.88 -3.64 13.75
N LYS A 176 -13.08 -2.79 14.38
CA LYS A 176 -12.18 -1.85 13.69
C LYS A 176 -10.85 -1.73 14.40
N ILE A 177 -9.77 -1.58 13.63
CA ILE A 177 -8.43 -1.22 14.10
C ILE A 177 -7.91 -0.01 13.31
N GLN A 178 -7.07 0.82 13.95
CA GLN A 178 -6.33 1.89 13.29
C GLN A 178 -4.84 1.62 13.36
N ILE A 179 -4.15 1.82 12.24
CA ILE A 179 -2.73 1.52 12.05
C ILE A 179 -2.09 2.66 11.26
N GLN A 180 -0.82 2.96 11.49
CA GLN A 180 -0.08 3.83 10.58
C GLN A 180 0.32 3.08 9.31
N ALA A 181 0.05 3.64 8.13
CA ALA A 181 0.28 2.99 6.83
C ALA A 181 1.75 2.65 6.58
N SER A 182 2.67 3.47 7.08
CA SER A 182 4.11 3.20 6.99
C SER A 182 4.54 2.01 7.86
N GLY A 183 3.72 1.62 8.85
CA GLY A 183 4.04 0.57 9.81
C GLY A 183 5.38 0.76 10.52
N GLY A 184 5.95 1.97 10.47
CA GLY A 184 7.28 2.27 10.98
C GLY A 184 8.42 1.70 10.13
N LEU A 185 8.18 1.34 8.88
CA LEU A 185 9.22 0.89 7.94
C LEU A 185 10.05 2.07 7.44
N SER A 186 11.37 1.88 7.38
CA SER A 186 12.28 2.78 6.67
C SER A 186 12.19 2.57 5.15
N ASP A 187 12.66 3.55 4.38
CA ASP A 187 12.72 3.44 2.91
C ASP A 187 13.56 2.25 2.45
N GLU A 188 14.65 1.93 3.18
CA GLU A 188 15.51 0.78 2.92
C GLU A 188 14.77 -0.55 3.12
N GLU A 189 13.96 -0.65 4.18
CA GLU A 189 13.13 -1.82 4.44
C GLU A 189 12.05 -2.00 3.37
N ILE A 190 11.42 -0.92 2.93
CA ILE A 190 10.44 -0.92 1.83
C ILE A 190 11.09 -1.42 0.54
N GLU A 191 12.25 -0.86 0.16
CA GLU A 191 12.98 -1.32 -1.03
C GLU A 191 13.37 -2.79 -0.94
N LYS A 192 13.82 -3.24 0.23
CA LYS A 192 14.16 -4.64 0.45
C LYS A 192 12.95 -5.54 0.23
N MET A 193 11.80 -5.21 0.83
CA MET A 193 10.56 -5.99 0.67
C MET A 193 10.12 -6.09 -0.79
N VAL A 194 10.25 -5.01 -1.56
CA VAL A 194 9.93 -5.00 -3.00
C VAL A 194 10.91 -5.89 -3.78
N LYS A 195 12.21 -5.80 -3.52
CA LYS A 195 13.24 -6.62 -4.17
C LYS A 195 13.08 -8.11 -3.84
N ASP A 196 12.81 -8.42 -2.58
CA ASP A 196 12.58 -9.80 -2.13
C ASP A 196 11.32 -10.40 -2.79
N ALA A 197 10.27 -9.61 -2.96
CA ALA A 197 9.08 -10.05 -3.66
C ALA A 197 9.36 -10.31 -5.16
N GLU A 198 10.12 -9.44 -5.82
CA GLU A 198 10.49 -9.62 -7.23
C GLU A 198 11.37 -10.87 -7.43
N ALA A 199 12.34 -11.10 -6.52
CA ALA A 199 13.23 -12.26 -6.55
C ALA A 199 12.51 -13.60 -6.34
N ASN A 200 11.43 -13.60 -5.56
CA ASN A 200 10.67 -14.82 -5.22
C ASN A 200 9.39 -15.00 -6.01
N LYS A 201 9.08 -14.11 -6.94
CA LYS A 201 7.80 -14.03 -7.67
C LYS A 201 7.34 -15.36 -8.26
N GLU A 202 8.22 -16.08 -8.94
CA GLU A 202 7.89 -17.38 -9.56
C GLU A 202 7.66 -18.48 -8.52
N ALA A 203 8.48 -18.50 -7.46
CA ALA A 203 8.33 -19.46 -6.37
C ALA A 203 7.03 -19.23 -5.59
N ASP A 204 6.72 -17.97 -5.32
CA ASP A 204 5.51 -17.57 -4.61
C ASP A 204 4.25 -17.87 -5.42
N LYS A 205 4.28 -17.60 -6.72
CA LYS A 205 3.18 -17.95 -7.63
C LYS A 205 2.86 -19.44 -7.57
N LYS A 206 3.88 -20.30 -7.65
CA LYS A 206 3.69 -21.76 -7.55
C LYS A 206 3.12 -22.18 -6.19
N LYS A 207 3.58 -21.57 -5.10
CA LYS A 207 3.03 -21.84 -3.76
C LYS A 207 1.56 -21.46 -3.69
N ARG A 208 1.20 -20.29 -4.18
CA ARG A 208 -0.19 -19.82 -4.22
C ARG A 208 -1.08 -20.74 -5.06
N GLU A 209 -0.65 -21.09 -6.27
CA GLU A 209 -1.39 -22.02 -7.14
C GLU A 209 -1.64 -23.38 -6.46
N ALA A 210 -0.64 -23.90 -5.71
CA ALA A 210 -0.81 -25.15 -4.96
C ALA A 210 -1.82 -25.00 -3.81
N VAL A 211 -1.81 -23.87 -3.10
CA VAL A 211 -2.79 -23.58 -2.02
C VAL A 211 -4.18 -23.39 -2.61
N ASP A 212 -4.33 -22.64 -3.69
CA ASP A 212 -5.61 -22.41 -4.36
C ASP A 212 -6.22 -23.73 -4.87
N ALA A 213 -5.39 -24.61 -5.46
CA ALA A 213 -5.82 -25.94 -5.89
C ALA A 213 -6.29 -26.81 -4.72
N ARG A 214 -5.60 -26.74 -3.56
CA ARG A 214 -6.01 -27.45 -2.35
C ARG A 214 -7.31 -26.90 -1.80
N ASN A 215 -7.46 -25.58 -1.70
CA ASN A 215 -8.67 -24.93 -1.18
C ASN A 215 -9.90 -25.19 -2.06
N GLN A 216 -9.72 -25.50 -3.36
CA GLN A 216 -10.80 -25.87 -4.27
C GLN A 216 -11.19 -27.36 -4.17
N ALA A 217 -10.29 -28.21 -3.68
CA ALA A 217 -10.53 -29.65 -3.57
C ALA A 217 -11.23 -30.04 -2.25
N ASP A 218 -11.13 -29.21 -1.23
CA ASP A 218 -11.81 -29.32 0.08
C ASP A 218 -13.21 -28.68 0.05
#